data_08827c3ea26066c00bfd17f17bf0abe5
#
_entry.id   08827c3ea26066c00bfd17f17bf0abe5
#
_cell.length_a   1.000
_cell.length_b   1.000
_cell.length_c   1.000
_cell.angle_alpha   90.00
_cell.angle_beta   90.00
_cell.angle_gamma   90.00
#
_symmetry.space_group_name_H-M   'P 1'
#
loop_
_entity.id
_entity.type
_entity.pdbx_description
1 polymer ?
#
loop_
_entity_poly.entity_id
_entity_poly.type
_entity_poly.pdbx_seq_one_letter_code
_entity_poly.pdbx_strand_id
1 'polypeptide(L)'
;MTSSPATTQSPPEGRRKRQLLGTTGLIVMVVAILAFTALAIGIELASNRGKVFKATVTVLGPVEGSQNQVRLLFRVTNTGNRTGRPDKCEAILYNVSGERVGVGAVSLKEQIAPGATHEEPAIGTAAEPPINGTVTCRALEPG
;
A
#
# COMPACT_ATOMS: atom_id res chain seq x y z
N MET A 1 -54.20 -62.95 -45.12
CA MET A 1 -54.47 -62.09 -43.91
C MET A 1 -53.32 -62.34 -42.94
N THR A 2 -52.30 -61.51 -42.94
CA THR A 2 -51.15 -61.68 -42.11
C THR A 2 -50.99 -60.39 -41.31
N SER A 3 -51.20 -60.47 -40.01
CA SER A 3 -51.09 -59.40 -39.05
C SER A 3 -49.60 -59.25 -38.63
N SER A 4 -49.00 -58.09 -38.85
CA SER A 4 -47.70 -57.75 -38.30
C SER A 4 -47.81 -57.28 -36.86
N PRO A 5 -46.89 -57.68 -36.00
CA PRO A 5 -46.81 -57.13 -34.62
C PRO A 5 -46.12 -55.78 -34.58
N ALA A 6 -46.68 -54.84 -33.86
CA ALA A 6 -46.15 -53.56 -33.55
C ALA A 6 -44.95 -53.67 -32.57
N THR A 7 -43.79 -53.22 -33.00
CA THR A 7 -42.57 -53.10 -32.18
C THR A 7 -42.65 -51.85 -31.34
N THR A 8 -42.87 -51.99 -30.03
CA THR A 8 -42.80 -50.89 -29.07
C THR A 8 -41.35 -50.59 -28.78
N GLN A 9 -40.83 -49.52 -29.33
CA GLN A 9 -39.51 -49.00 -29.00
C GLN A 9 -39.55 -48.24 -27.65
N SER A 10 -38.85 -48.75 -26.66
CA SER A 10 -38.60 -48.05 -25.39
C SER A 10 -37.66 -46.89 -25.63
N PRO A 11 -37.88 -45.69 -25.04
CA PRO A 11 -37.00 -44.56 -25.21
C PRO A 11 -35.68 -44.79 -24.49
N PRO A 12 -34.53 -44.28 -25.04
CA PRO A 12 -33.21 -44.53 -24.46
C PRO A 12 -33.00 -43.78 -23.14
N GLU A 13 -33.03 -44.50 -22.05
CA GLU A 13 -32.79 -44.01 -20.68
C GLU A 13 -31.38 -43.41 -20.46
N GLY A 14 -30.46 -43.62 -21.39
CA GLY A 14 -29.08 -43.22 -21.23
C GLY A 14 -28.77 -41.69 -21.38
N ARG A 15 -29.69 -40.92 -21.98
CA ARG A 15 -29.42 -39.48 -22.27
C ARG A 15 -29.59 -38.57 -21.06
N ARG A 16 -30.49 -38.89 -20.13
CA ARG A 16 -30.75 -38.07 -18.94
C ARG A 16 -29.62 -38.12 -17.90
N LYS A 17 -28.94 -39.25 -17.77
CA LYS A 17 -27.83 -39.38 -16.80
C LYS A 17 -26.59 -38.58 -17.18
N ARG A 18 -26.27 -38.43 -18.47
CA ARG A 18 -25.12 -37.65 -18.94
C ARG A 18 -25.30 -36.14 -18.77
N GLN A 19 -26.50 -35.60 -18.90
CA GLN A 19 -26.77 -34.18 -18.70
C GLN A 19 -26.71 -33.78 -17.22
N LEU A 20 -27.18 -34.63 -16.29
CA LEU A 20 -27.11 -34.40 -14.85
C LEU A 20 -25.67 -34.38 -14.36
N LEU A 21 -24.80 -35.29 -14.87
CA LEU A 21 -23.37 -35.27 -14.52
C LEU A 21 -22.66 -33.99 -15.02
N GLY A 22 -22.99 -33.48 -16.21
CA GLY A 22 -22.42 -32.26 -16.74
C GLY A 22 -22.75 -31.00 -15.91
N THR A 23 -24.01 -30.87 -15.51
CA THR A 23 -24.48 -29.71 -14.71
C THR A 23 -23.92 -29.75 -13.30
N THR A 24 -23.92 -30.94 -12.66
CA THR A 24 -23.35 -31.13 -11.31
C THR A 24 -21.84 -30.88 -11.31
N GLY A 25 -21.11 -31.35 -12.33
CA GLY A 25 -19.67 -31.09 -12.48
C GLY A 25 -19.35 -29.60 -12.63
N LEU A 26 -20.17 -28.89 -13.40
CA LEU A 26 -19.99 -27.44 -13.60
C LEU A 26 -20.24 -26.66 -12.29
N ILE A 27 -21.28 -27.03 -11.53
CA ILE A 27 -21.57 -26.40 -10.22
C ILE A 27 -20.43 -26.65 -9.24
N VAL A 28 -19.92 -27.87 -9.14
CA VAL A 28 -18.80 -28.20 -8.25
C VAL A 28 -17.54 -27.40 -8.63
N MET A 29 -17.27 -27.26 -9.93
CA MET A 29 -16.12 -26.47 -10.41
C MET A 29 -16.25 -24.99 -10.06
N VAL A 30 -17.42 -24.39 -10.24
CA VAL A 30 -17.68 -22.99 -9.88
C VAL A 30 -17.53 -22.76 -8.39
N VAL A 31 -18.09 -23.65 -7.56
CA VAL A 31 -17.97 -23.56 -6.09
C VAL A 31 -16.51 -23.70 -5.66
N ALA A 32 -15.74 -24.60 -6.26
CA ALA A 32 -14.32 -24.74 -5.98
C ALA A 32 -13.52 -23.49 -6.33
N ILE A 33 -13.77 -22.89 -7.49
CA ILE A 33 -13.11 -21.63 -7.91
C ILE A 33 -13.45 -20.50 -6.92
N LEU A 34 -14.71 -20.34 -6.53
CA LEU A 34 -15.14 -19.32 -5.58
C LEU A 34 -14.51 -19.53 -4.20
N ALA A 35 -14.41 -20.77 -3.73
CA ALA A 35 -13.76 -21.10 -2.47
C ALA A 35 -12.25 -20.80 -2.51
N PHE A 36 -11.57 -21.12 -3.61
CA PHE A 36 -10.15 -20.81 -3.80
C PHE A 36 -9.87 -19.30 -3.86
N THR A 37 -10.70 -18.54 -4.58
CA THR A 37 -10.56 -17.09 -4.64
C THR A 37 -10.82 -16.42 -3.29
N ALA A 38 -11.83 -16.86 -2.55
CA ALA A 38 -12.11 -16.36 -1.21
C ALA A 38 -10.97 -16.68 -0.23
N LEU A 39 -10.37 -17.87 -0.32
CA LEU A 39 -9.22 -18.25 0.48
C LEU A 39 -7.99 -17.40 0.16
N ALA A 40 -7.70 -17.18 -1.12
CA ALA A 40 -6.59 -16.36 -1.55
C ALA A 40 -6.72 -14.91 -1.04
N ILE A 41 -7.90 -14.30 -1.20
CA ILE A 41 -8.20 -12.97 -0.67
C ILE A 41 -8.07 -12.93 0.86
N GLY A 42 -8.57 -13.96 1.54
CA GLY A 42 -8.47 -14.07 3.00
C GLY A 42 -7.02 -14.13 3.50
N ILE A 43 -6.14 -14.85 2.79
CA ILE A 43 -4.72 -14.95 3.11
C ILE A 43 -4.02 -13.60 2.90
N GLU A 44 -4.30 -12.89 1.81
CA GLU A 44 -3.73 -11.56 1.56
C GLU A 44 -4.17 -10.54 2.61
N LEU A 45 -5.45 -10.51 2.96
CA LEU A 45 -5.96 -9.64 4.01
C LEU A 45 -5.35 -9.95 5.38
N ALA A 46 -5.18 -11.23 5.72
CA ALA A 46 -4.54 -11.65 6.96
C ALA A 46 -3.04 -11.30 6.99
N SER A 47 -2.34 -11.48 5.86
CA SER A 47 -0.92 -11.16 5.72
C SER A 47 -0.63 -9.66 5.81
N ASN A 48 -1.59 -8.80 5.44
CA ASN A 48 -1.46 -7.35 5.50
C ASN A 48 -1.92 -6.75 6.84
N ARG A 49 -2.63 -7.53 7.67
CA ARG A 49 -3.01 -7.09 9.02
C ARG A 49 -1.76 -6.88 9.88
N GLY A 50 -1.62 -5.68 10.41
CA GLY A 50 -0.47 -5.31 11.26
C GLY A 50 0.77 -4.82 10.49
N LYS A 51 0.75 -4.78 9.17
CA LYS A 51 1.82 -4.12 8.41
C LYS A 51 1.57 -2.62 8.39
N VAL A 52 2.42 -1.89 9.09
CA VAL A 52 2.35 -0.42 9.19
C VAL A 52 3.66 0.19 8.72
N PHE A 53 3.55 1.29 7.99
CA PHE A 53 4.66 2.18 7.75
C PHE A 53 4.80 3.11 8.97
N LYS A 54 6.00 3.17 9.55
CA LYS A 54 6.35 4.12 10.61
C LYS A 54 7.62 4.82 10.20
N ALA A 55 7.67 6.13 10.35
CA ALA A 55 8.85 6.91 10.03
C ALA A 55 9.41 7.59 11.27
N THR A 56 10.71 7.45 11.48
CA THR A 56 11.47 8.25 12.43
C THR A 56 12.29 9.24 11.63
N VAL A 57 12.28 10.50 12.03
CA VAL A 57 12.98 11.58 11.35
C VAL A 57 14.12 12.07 12.24
N THR A 58 15.31 12.22 11.66
CA THR A 58 16.51 12.74 12.33
C THR A 58 17.10 13.84 11.49
N VAL A 59 17.30 15.01 12.07
CA VAL A 59 18.03 16.11 11.44
C VAL A 59 19.54 15.80 11.51
N LEU A 60 20.24 15.93 10.37
CA LEU A 60 21.63 15.47 10.24
C LEU A 60 22.68 16.56 10.43
N GLY A 61 22.29 17.81 10.41
CA GLY A 61 23.26 18.89 10.49
C GLY A 61 22.64 20.25 10.76
N PRO A 62 23.47 21.29 10.77
CA PRO A 62 23.01 22.66 10.90
C PRO A 62 22.20 23.08 9.68
N VAL A 63 21.49 24.17 9.83
CA VAL A 63 20.80 24.80 8.70
C VAL A 63 21.86 25.48 7.80
N GLU A 64 21.75 25.21 6.50
CA GLU A 64 22.65 25.78 5.50
C GLU A 64 21.91 26.76 4.59
N GLY A 65 22.66 27.71 4.01
CA GLY A 65 22.12 28.63 3.02
C GLY A 65 21.83 30.03 3.56
N SER A 66 21.12 30.81 2.76
CA SER A 66 20.69 32.18 3.09
C SER A 66 19.20 32.23 3.42
N GLN A 67 18.74 33.39 3.92
CA GLN A 67 17.31 33.59 4.24
C GLN A 67 16.34 33.23 3.11
N ASN A 68 16.76 33.51 1.86
CA ASN A 68 15.92 33.24 0.68
C ASN A 68 15.94 31.77 0.20
N GLN A 69 16.96 31.00 0.62
CA GLN A 69 17.09 29.61 0.26
C GLN A 69 17.82 28.86 1.39
N VAL A 70 17.04 28.32 2.28
CA VAL A 70 17.51 27.55 3.44
C VAL A 70 17.41 26.08 3.13
N ARG A 71 18.43 25.32 3.51
CA ARG A 71 18.48 23.86 3.40
C ARG A 71 18.70 23.24 4.77
N LEU A 72 17.88 22.26 5.10
CA LEU A 72 18.01 21.46 6.30
C LEU A 72 18.04 19.98 5.91
N LEU A 73 19.21 19.36 6.02
CA LEU A 73 19.37 17.95 5.70
C LEU A 73 18.76 17.08 6.82
N PHE A 74 17.95 16.12 6.46
CA PHE A 74 17.36 15.18 7.38
C PHE A 74 17.33 13.76 6.81
N ARG A 75 17.20 12.79 7.70
CA ARG A 75 17.08 11.36 7.39
C ARG A 75 15.74 10.85 7.85
N VAL A 76 15.07 10.14 6.98
CA VAL A 76 13.85 9.37 7.32
C VAL A 76 14.22 7.89 7.39
N THR A 77 13.91 7.27 8.51
CA THR A 77 14.11 5.82 8.72
C THR A 77 12.73 5.16 8.83
N ASN A 78 12.48 4.16 8.01
CA ASN A 78 11.28 3.35 8.14
C ASN A 78 11.45 2.33 9.28
N THR A 79 10.85 2.61 10.42
CA THR A 79 10.84 1.73 11.60
C THR A 79 9.63 0.79 11.63
N GLY A 80 8.78 0.86 10.62
CA GLY A 80 7.66 -0.06 10.42
C GLY A 80 8.07 -1.36 9.75
N ASN A 81 7.09 -2.20 9.48
CA ASN A 81 7.26 -3.50 8.83
C ASN A 81 6.67 -3.56 7.41
N ARG A 82 6.25 -2.41 6.87
CA ARG A 82 5.73 -2.24 5.51
C ARG A 82 6.56 -1.20 4.76
N THR A 83 6.87 -1.47 3.50
CA THR A 83 7.42 -0.48 2.57
C THR A 83 6.40 0.66 2.39
N GLY A 84 6.87 1.88 2.47
CA GLY A 84 6.03 3.06 2.33
C GLY A 84 6.84 4.34 2.23
N ARG A 85 6.17 5.47 2.16
CA ARG A 85 6.80 6.78 2.17
C ARG A 85 5.95 7.74 3.00
N PRO A 86 6.54 8.76 3.63
CA PRO A 86 5.76 9.87 4.14
C PRO A 86 5.20 10.71 2.98
N ASP A 87 4.02 11.26 3.13
CA ASP A 87 3.38 12.08 2.10
C ASP A 87 4.11 13.42 1.95
N LYS A 88 4.35 14.08 3.07
CA LYS A 88 4.97 15.40 3.13
C LYS A 88 5.79 15.53 4.40
N CYS A 89 7.00 16.04 4.25
CA CYS A 89 7.81 16.47 5.39
C CYS A 89 7.86 18.00 5.44
N GLU A 90 7.65 18.55 6.62
CA GLU A 90 7.71 19.99 6.89
C GLU A 90 8.82 20.26 7.88
N ALA A 91 9.69 21.21 7.54
CA ALA A 91 10.72 21.73 8.42
C ALA A 91 10.27 23.03 9.04
N ILE A 92 10.50 23.19 10.34
CA ILE A 92 10.33 24.45 11.06
C ILE A 92 11.72 24.94 11.45
N LEU A 93 12.03 26.18 11.10
CA LEU A 93 13.33 26.79 11.28
C LEU A 93 13.28 27.77 12.45
N TYR A 94 14.35 27.78 13.27
CA TYR A 94 14.44 28.60 14.48
C TYR A 94 15.70 29.46 14.47
N ASN A 95 15.59 30.67 15.00
CA ASN A 95 16.72 31.57 15.24
C ASN A 95 17.46 31.24 16.56
N VAL A 96 18.46 32.05 16.90
CA VAL A 96 19.26 31.92 18.14
C VAL A 96 18.41 32.05 19.42
N SER A 97 17.31 32.76 19.37
CA SER A 97 16.37 32.93 20.49
C SER A 97 15.37 31.77 20.60
N GLY A 98 15.38 30.81 19.70
CA GLY A 98 14.43 29.71 19.64
C GLY A 98 13.07 30.10 19.05
N GLU A 99 12.97 31.26 18.42
CA GLU A 99 11.76 31.70 17.75
C GLU A 99 11.67 31.10 16.34
N ARG A 100 10.45 30.78 15.90
CA ARG A 100 10.19 30.29 14.55
C ARG A 100 10.38 31.40 13.53
N VAL A 101 11.37 31.28 12.66
CA VAL A 101 11.71 32.28 11.64
C VAL A 101 11.46 31.82 10.22
N GLY A 102 11.15 30.56 10.01
CA GLY A 102 10.92 30.05 8.66
C GLY A 102 10.33 28.65 8.61
N VAL A 103 10.02 28.27 7.38
CA VAL A 103 9.50 26.92 7.06
C VAL A 103 10.14 26.40 5.78
N GLY A 104 10.34 25.11 5.73
CA GLY A 104 10.72 24.38 4.53
C GLY A 104 9.80 23.17 4.34
N ALA A 105 9.71 22.68 3.12
CA ALA A 105 8.93 21.49 2.83
C ALA A 105 9.60 20.64 1.77
N VAL A 106 9.38 19.32 1.84
CA VAL A 106 9.79 18.38 0.82
C VAL A 106 8.76 17.25 0.72
N SER A 107 8.50 16.81 -0.49
CA SER A 107 7.71 15.61 -0.75
C SER A 107 8.63 14.49 -1.18
N LEU A 108 8.71 13.45 -0.37
CA LEU A 108 9.49 12.26 -0.68
C LEU A 108 8.77 11.45 -1.74
N LYS A 109 9.44 11.20 -2.87
CA LYS A 109 8.87 10.41 -3.98
C LYS A 109 9.20 8.94 -3.86
N GLU A 110 10.32 8.60 -3.23
CA GLU A 110 10.81 7.24 -3.10
C GLU A 110 10.14 6.49 -1.95
N GLN A 111 9.90 5.20 -2.17
CA GLN A 111 9.42 4.31 -1.13
C GLN A 111 10.59 3.76 -0.32
N ILE A 112 10.44 3.75 0.99
CA ILE A 112 11.47 3.30 1.94
C ILE A 112 11.08 1.92 2.45
N ALA A 113 11.92 0.92 2.21
CA ALA A 113 11.73 -0.44 2.72
C ALA A 113 11.86 -0.48 4.26
N PRO A 114 11.30 -1.49 4.95
CA PRO A 114 11.49 -1.68 6.38
C PRO A 114 12.97 -1.68 6.77
N GLY A 115 13.32 -0.87 7.76
CA GLY A 115 14.70 -0.71 8.23
C GLY A 115 15.61 0.15 7.35
N ALA A 116 15.17 0.52 6.14
CA ALA A 116 15.96 1.38 5.26
C ALA A 116 15.81 2.85 5.64
N THR A 117 16.75 3.66 5.13
CA THR A 117 16.83 5.11 5.35
C THR A 117 16.85 5.84 4.01
N HIS A 118 16.34 7.06 4.02
CA HIS A 118 16.43 8.00 2.90
C HIS A 118 16.81 9.37 3.43
N GLU A 119 17.76 10.03 2.76
CA GLU A 119 18.25 11.36 3.14
C GLU A 119 17.82 12.38 2.08
N GLU A 120 17.27 13.50 2.53
CA GLU A 120 16.74 14.53 1.66
C GLU A 120 16.89 15.90 2.32
N PRO A 121 17.16 16.97 1.57
CA PRO A 121 17.11 18.32 2.09
C PRO A 121 15.69 18.89 2.07
N ALA A 122 15.20 19.38 3.19
CA ALA A 122 14.07 20.29 3.21
C ALA A 122 14.55 21.67 2.75
N ILE A 123 13.90 22.22 1.73
CA ILE A 123 14.22 23.53 1.17
C ILE A 123 13.13 24.50 1.57
N GLY A 124 13.51 25.68 2.03
CA GLY A 124 12.56 26.68 2.50
C GLY A 124 13.13 28.09 2.50
N THR A 125 12.42 28.97 3.15
CA THR A 125 12.79 30.37 3.35
C THR A 125 12.64 30.75 4.81
N ALA A 126 13.42 31.72 5.26
CA ALA A 126 13.36 32.26 6.61
C ALA A 126 13.40 33.79 6.58
N ALA A 127 12.66 34.42 7.49
CA ALA A 127 12.67 35.89 7.64
C ALA A 127 13.97 36.39 8.28
N GLU A 128 14.62 35.54 9.09
CA GLU A 128 15.86 35.79 9.78
C GLU A 128 16.82 34.61 9.60
N PRO A 129 18.14 34.76 9.79
CA PRO A 129 19.08 33.64 9.70
C PRO A 129 18.74 32.54 10.71
N PRO A 130 18.31 31.35 10.25
CA PRO A 130 18.05 30.24 11.13
C PRO A 130 19.35 29.54 11.52
N ILE A 131 19.40 29.00 12.75
CA ILE A 131 20.55 28.25 13.24
C ILE A 131 20.25 26.76 13.41
N ASN A 132 18.98 26.42 13.60
CA ASN A 132 18.54 25.02 13.73
C ASN A 132 17.14 24.85 13.14
N GLY A 133 16.67 23.61 13.10
CA GLY A 133 15.33 23.29 12.67
C GLY A 133 14.87 21.90 13.11
N THR A 134 13.59 21.70 13.08
CA THR A 134 12.96 20.38 13.29
C THR A 134 12.22 19.96 12.04
N VAL A 135 12.18 18.66 11.78
CA VAL A 135 11.45 18.10 10.62
C VAL A 135 10.40 17.14 11.13
N THR A 136 9.18 17.31 10.66
CA THR A 136 8.06 16.41 10.92
C THR A 136 7.50 15.90 9.61
N CYS A 137 7.37 14.59 9.50
CA CYS A 137 6.79 13.95 8.31
C CYS A 137 5.44 13.32 8.66
N ARG A 138 4.46 13.53 7.80
CA ARG A 138 3.16 12.84 7.88
C ARG A 138 3.28 11.52 7.15
N ALA A 139 2.98 10.42 7.84
CA ALA A 139 2.79 9.13 7.17
C ALA A 139 1.48 9.17 6.38
N LEU A 140 1.49 8.62 5.15
CA LEU A 140 0.25 8.29 4.47
C LEU A 140 -0.41 7.16 5.27
N GLU A 141 -1.56 7.46 5.87
CA GLU A 141 -2.43 6.38 6.32
C GLU A 141 -2.93 5.63 5.09
N PRO A 142 -2.82 4.29 5.07
CA PRO A 142 -3.43 3.52 4.00
C PRO A 142 -4.95 3.72 4.06
N GLY A 143 -5.50 4.33 3.00
CA GLY A 143 -6.94 4.39 2.79
C GLY A 143 -7.52 3.00 2.53
#